data_6e40bf0eddadb28eb0414118a739cd5d
#
_entry.id   6e40bf0eddadb28eb0414118a739cd5d
#
_cell.length_a   1.000
_cell.length_b   1.000
_cell.length_c   1.000
_cell.angle_alpha   90.00
_cell.angle_beta   90.00
_cell.angle_gamma   90.00
#
_symmetry.space_group_name_H-M   'P 1'
#
loop_
_entity.id
_entity.type
_entity.pdbx_description
1 polymer ?
#
loop_
_entity_poly.entity_id
_entity_poly.type
_entity_poly.pdbx_seq_one_letter_code
_entity_poly.pdbx_strand_id
1 'polypeptide(L)'
;MKKLFIVLLACLGLAACNKENNFPDFDYTTGYFPYQFPERILVLGDYIFENENDNNHQFVISAAMGCVYKNKKDRVFNIQVDESLCKNIYFSNGDPIKALPQNYYTMENTSQIVIPSGQVNGGVKVQ
;
A
#
# COMPACT_ATOMS: atom_id res chain seq x y z
N MET A 1 -31.98 -7.19 -51.11
CA MET A 1 -32.37 -7.99 -49.95
C MET A 1 -31.18 -8.76 -49.33
N LYS A 2 -30.36 -9.51 -50.09
CA LYS A 2 -29.23 -10.26 -49.53
C LYS A 2 -28.19 -9.39 -48.81
N LYS A 3 -27.87 -8.19 -49.31
CA LYS A 3 -26.91 -7.26 -48.70
C LYS A 3 -27.40 -6.69 -47.36
N LEU A 4 -28.71 -6.44 -47.25
CA LEU A 4 -29.33 -5.95 -46.01
C LEU A 4 -29.31 -7.02 -44.90
N PHE A 5 -29.48 -8.28 -45.28
CA PHE A 5 -29.45 -9.41 -44.36
C PHE A 5 -28.04 -9.64 -43.78
N ILE A 6 -26.99 -9.43 -44.58
CA ILE A 6 -25.59 -9.54 -44.12
C ILE A 6 -25.24 -8.42 -43.15
N VAL A 7 -25.70 -7.19 -43.40
CA VAL A 7 -25.50 -6.06 -42.50
C VAL A 7 -26.23 -6.28 -41.15
N LEU A 8 -27.45 -6.79 -41.20
CA LEU A 8 -28.20 -7.11 -39.99
C LEU A 8 -27.54 -8.21 -39.14
N LEU A 9 -26.99 -9.23 -39.82
CA LEU A 9 -26.26 -10.32 -39.16
C LEU A 9 -24.95 -9.84 -38.50
N ALA A 10 -24.25 -8.93 -39.18
CA ALA A 10 -23.03 -8.31 -38.65
C ALA A 10 -23.31 -7.42 -37.43
N CYS A 11 -24.42 -6.67 -37.42
CA CYS A 11 -24.83 -5.86 -36.27
C CYS A 11 -25.23 -6.73 -35.05
N LEU A 12 -25.84 -7.89 -35.28
CA LEU A 12 -26.17 -8.84 -34.22
C LEU A 12 -24.92 -9.49 -33.59
N GLY A 13 -23.87 -9.71 -34.36
CA GLY A 13 -22.60 -10.23 -33.89
C GLY A 13 -21.81 -9.23 -33.00
N LEU A 14 -22.00 -7.95 -33.23
CA LEU A 14 -21.36 -6.89 -32.42
C LEU A 14 -22.10 -6.65 -31.08
N ALA A 15 -23.34 -7.10 -30.95
CA ALA A 15 -24.10 -7.02 -29.69
C ALA A 15 -23.81 -8.18 -28.72
N ALA A 16 -22.99 -9.16 -29.12
CA ALA A 16 -22.46 -10.19 -28.20
C ALA A 16 -21.36 -9.60 -27.31
N CYS A 17 -21.63 -8.43 -26.73
CA CYS A 17 -20.73 -7.74 -25.86
C CYS A 17 -20.67 -8.39 -24.49
N ASN A 18 -19.49 -8.73 -24.12
CA ASN A 18 -18.90 -8.74 -22.81
C ASN A 18 -19.87 -8.32 -21.70
N LYS A 19 -20.54 -9.29 -21.09
CA LYS A 19 -20.97 -9.08 -19.73
C LYS A 19 -19.71 -8.92 -18.91
N GLU A 20 -19.55 -7.74 -18.32
CA GLU A 20 -18.53 -7.48 -17.34
C GLU A 20 -18.53 -8.62 -16.33
N ASN A 21 -17.40 -9.31 -16.21
CA ASN A 21 -17.27 -10.34 -15.20
C ASN A 21 -17.27 -9.64 -13.83
N ASN A 22 -18.41 -9.65 -13.19
CA ASN A 22 -18.55 -9.13 -11.83
C ASN A 22 -18.08 -10.22 -10.86
N PHE A 23 -16.83 -10.09 -10.40
CA PHE A 23 -16.32 -10.94 -9.33
C PHE A 23 -16.80 -10.36 -8.00
N PRO A 24 -17.45 -11.14 -7.14
CA PRO A 24 -17.77 -10.69 -5.80
C PRO A 24 -16.48 -10.32 -5.07
N ASP A 25 -16.50 -9.21 -4.35
CA ASP A 25 -15.39 -8.81 -3.48
C ASP A 25 -15.26 -9.80 -2.32
N PHE A 26 -14.08 -9.89 -1.75
CA PHE A 26 -13.88 -10.65 -0.52
C PHE A 26 -14.70 -10.03 0.61
N ASP A 27 -15.30 -10.86 1.45
CA ASP A 27 -16.09 -10.44 2.60
C ASP A 27 -15.28 -9.59 3.60
N TYR A 28 -13.95 -9.73 3.55
CA TYR A 28 -13.03 -9.04 4.44
C TYR A 28 -12.04 -8.19 3.65
N THR A 29 -11.93 -6.93 4.04
CA THR A 29 -10.86 -6.04 3.59
C THR A 29 -9.67 -6.20 4.53
N THR A 30 -8.53 -6.61 4.01
CA THR A 30 -7.29 -6.75 4.77
C THR A 30 -6.45 -5.49 4.67
N GLY A 31 -5.79 -5.12 5.78
CA GLY A 31 -4.75 -4.09 5.78
C GLY A 31 -3.38 -4.73 5.97
N TYR A 32 -2.37 -4.19 5.33
CA TYR A 32 -1.01 -4.69 5.43
C TYR A 32 0.01 -3.56 5.26
N PHE A 33 1.23 -3.80 5.74
CA PHE A 33 2.36 -2.94 5.42
C PHE A 33 2.91 -3.35 4.04
N PRO A 34 2.99 -2.44 3.05
CA PRO A 34 3.34 -2.80 1.67
C PRO A 34 4.77 -3.31 1.49
N TYR A 35 5.65 -3.14 2.45
CA TYR A 35 7.05 -3.54 2.38
C TYR A 35 7.45 -4.41 3.57
N GLN A 36 6.78 -5.57 3.71
CA GLN A 36 7.04 -6.48 4.83
C GLN A 36 8.20 -7.46 4.57
N PHE A 37 8.46 -7.79 3.31
CA PHE A 37 9.48 -8.79 2.98
C PHE A 37 10.06 -8.56 1.58
N PRO A 38 11.40 -8.54 1.43
CA PRO A 38 12.38 -8.48 2.52
C PRO A 38 12.23 -7.21 3.35
N GLU A 39 12.74 -7.21 4.59
CA GLU A 39 12.71 -6.01 5.44
C GLU A 39 13.28 -4.81 4.67
N ARG A 40 12.53 -3.71 4.69
CA ARG A 40 12.93 -2.52 3.96
C ARG A 40 14.12 -1.86 4.67
N ILE A 41 15.25 -1.82 3.99
CA ILE A 41 16.35 -0.94 4.36
C ILE A 41 16.17 0.35 3.59
N LEU A 42 16.01 1.46 4.30
CA LEU A 42 15.98 2.79 3.72
C LEU A 42 17.40 3.39 3.84
N VAL A 43 18.01 3.66 2.69
CA VAL A 43 19.29 4.38 2.61
C VAL A 43 18.96 5.80 2.20
N LEU A 44 19.13 6.75 3.13
CA LEU A 44 18.88 8.17 2.88
C LEU A 44 19.97 8.74 1.99
N GLY A 45 19.60 9.60 1.05
CA GLY A 45 20.53 10.31 0.17
C GLY A 45 20.96 9.55 -1.09
N ASP A 46 20.54 8.29 -1.27
CA ASP A 46 20.97 7.45 -2.40
C ASP A 46 20.07 7.58 -3.65
N TYR A 47 18.98 8.32 -3.56
CA TYR A 47 18.02 8.48 -4.66
C TYR A 47 18.26 9.78 -5.43
N ILE A 48 18.55 9.65 -6.72
CA ILE A 48 18.83 10.81 -7.62
C ILE A 48 17.55 11.56 -8.02
N PHE A 49 16.37 10.95 -7.89
CA PHE A 49 15.14 11.51 -8.46
C PHE A 49 14.05 11.90 -7.44
N GLU A 50 14.08 11.37 -6.23
CA GLU A 50 13.09 11.64 -5.18
C GLU A 50 13.78 11.79 -3.83
N ASN A 51 14.35 12.96 -3.59
CA ASN A 51 15.09 13.26 -2.37
C ASN A 51 14.38 14.25 -1.43
N GLU A 52 13.09 14.53 -1.67
CA GLU A 52 12.34 15.45 -0.82
C GLU A 52 12.27 14.96 0.63
N ASN A 53 12.00 13.69 0.84
CA ASN A 53 11.97 13.08 2.17
C ASN A 53 13.35 13.11 2.82
N ASP A 54 14.41 12.82 2.06
CA ASP A 54 15.79 12.84 2.55
C ASP A 54 16.21 14.25 2.98
N ASN A 55 15.87 15.26 2.17
CA ASN A 55 16.15 16.66 2.47
C ASN A 55 15.39 17.14 3.72
N ASN A 56 14.23 16.58 3.98
CA ASN A 56 13.42 16.85 5.17
C ASN A 56 13.77 15.94 6.35
N HIS A 57 14.76 15.05 6.21
CA HIS A 57 15.13 14.06 7.22
C HIS A 57 13.94 13.22 7.70
N GLN A 58 13.10 12.77 6.77
CA GLN A 58 11.87 12.05 7.08
C GLN A 58 11.65 10.84 6.19
N PHE A 59 10.86 9.90 6.68
CA PHE A 59 10.31 8.80 5.90
C PHE A 59 8.85 8.54 6.29
N VAL A 60 8.16 7.71 5.51
CA VAL A 60 6.76 7.39 5.75
C VAL A 60 6.60 5.90 6.01
N ILE A 61 5.97 5.56 7.14
CA ILE A 61 5.47 4.22 7.40
C ILE A 61 4.07 4.14 6.80
N SER A 62 3.90 3.33 5.77
CA SER A 62 2.65 3.21 5.02
C SER A 62 1.90 1.94 5.36
N ALA A 63 0.56 2.05 5.43
CA ALA A 63 -0.34 0.91 5.38
C ALA A 63 -1.13 0.94 4.07
N ALA A 64 -1.37 -0.23 3.51
CA ALA A 64 -2.18 -0.40 2.32
C ALA A 64 -3.32 -1.38 2.58
N MET A 65 -4.38 -1.27 1.81
CA MET A 65 -5.50 -2.21 1.85
C MET A 65 -5.53 -3.06 0.58
N GLY A 66 -5.74 -4.38 0.77
CA GLY A 66 -6.04 -5.30 -0.32
C GLY A 66 -7.52 -5.18 -0.64
N CYS A 67 -7.86 -4.55 -1.77
CA CYS A 67 -9.23 -4.48 -2.25
C CYS A 67 -9.25 -4.39 -3.78
N VAL A 68 -10.31 -4.90 -4.37
CA VAL A 68 -10.59 -4.76 -5.80
C VAL A 68 -11.43 -3.51 -6.06
N TYR A 69 -12.24 -3.10 -5.08
CA TYR A 69 -13.17 -1.99 -5.21
C TYR A 69 -12.69 -0.73 -4.50
N LYS A 70 -13.25 0.39 -4.93
CA LYS A 70 -12.95 1.70 -4.37
C LYS A 70 -13.26 1.75 -2.87
N ASN A 71 -12.28 2.22 -2.08
CA ASN A 71 -12.49 2.50 -0.66
C ASN A 71 -13.55 3.60 -0.47
N LYS A 72 -14.63 3.30 0.21
CA LYS A 72 -15.79 4.22 0.39
C LYS A 72 -15.80 4.94 1.73
N LYS A 73 -14.86 4.63 2.63
CA LYS A 73 -14.79 5.22 3.98
C LYS A 73 -13.36 5.26 4.48
N ASP A 74 -13.10 6.11 5.46
CA ASP A 74 -11.82 6.10 6.16
C ASP A 74 -11.62 4.75 6.88
N ARG A 75 -10.39 4.23 6.78
CA ARG A 75 -9.96 2.99 7.45
C ARG A 75 -8.88 3.34 8.45
N VAL A 76 -9.13 2.99 9.69
CA VAL A 76 -8.19 3.25 10.80
C VAL A 76 -7.53 1.95 11.21
N PHE A 77 -6.19 1.94 11.22
CA PHE A 77 -5.38 0.83 11.70
C PHE A 77 -4.63 1.28 12.95
N ASN A 78 -4.83 0.58 14.04
CA ASN A 78 -4.04 0.82 15.24
C ASN A 78 -2.63 0.27 15.02
N ILE A 79 -1.64 1.08 15.36
CA ILE A 79 -0.22 0.74 15.26
C ILE A 79 0.43 0.87 16.63
N GLN A 80 1.51 0.17 16.80
CA GLN A 80 2.35 0.24 17.99
C GLN A 80 3.80 0.04 17.60
N VAL A 81 4.68 0.84 18.17
CA VAL A 81 6.12 0.61 18.11
C VAL A 81 6.48 -0.46 19.13
N ASP A 82 7.10 -1.55 18.67
CA ASP A 82 7.52 -2.65 19.53
C ASP A 82 9.02 -2.93 19.35
N GLU A 83 9.81 -2.37 20.26
CA GLU A 83 11.27 -2.54 20.27
C GLU A 83 11.69 -4.00 20.54
N SER A 84 10.80 -4.81 21.10
CA SER A 84 11.10 -6.21 21.40
C SER A 84 11.31 -7.06 20.14
N LEU A 85 10.77 -6.61 19.02
CA LEU A 85 10.95 -7.26 17.71
C LEU A 85 12.40 -7.22 17.21
N CYS A 86 13.24 -6.32 17.76
CA CYS A 86 14.67 -6.29 17.43
C CYS A 86 15.50 -7.31 18.21
N LYS A 87 14.91 -8.02 19.20
CA LYS A 87 15.66 -8.98 20.02
C LYS A 87 16.05 -10.22 19.23
N ASN A 88 17.31 -10.61 19.35
CA ASN A 88 17.87 -11.80 18.70
C ASN A 88 17.81 -11.79 17.17
N ILE A 89 17.73 -10.60 16.58
CA ILE A 89 17.82 -10.39 15.13
C ILE A 89 19.17 -9.77 14.81
N TYR A 90 19.80 -10.25 13.74
CA TYR A 90 21.14 -9.88 13.33
C TYR A 90 21.16 -9.55 11.85
N PHE A 91 22.01 -8.61 11.48
CA PHE A 91 22.34 -8.37 10.08
C PHE A 91 23.12 -9.58 9.50
N SER A 92 23.21 -9.65 8.18
CA SER A 92 23.94 -10.73 7.50
C SER A 92 25.43 -10.81 7.86
N ASN A 93 26.01 -9.71 8.34
CA ASN A 93 27.39 -9.62 8.83
C ASN A 93 27.54 -10.09 10.31
N GLY A 94 26.45 -10.46 10.97
CA GLY A 94 26.43 -10.91 12.35
C GLY A 94 26.26 -9.81 13.41
N ASP A 95 26.14 -8.55 13.01
CA ASP A 95 25.89 -7.45 13.94
C ASP A 95 24.45 -7.47 14.45
N PRO A 96 24.20 -7.23 15.74
CA PRO A 96 22.83 -7.22 16.27
C PRO A 96 22.05 -6.01 15.77
N ILE A 97 20.80 -6.24 15.38
CA ILE A 97 19.86 -5.15 15.09
C ILE A 97 19.43 -4.51 16.42
N LYS A 98 19.52 -3.19 16.50
CA LYS A 98 19.12 -2.42 17.67
C LYS A 98 17.93 -1.55 17.33
N ALA A 99 16.95 -1.51 18.23
CA ALA A 99 15.87 -0.54 18.12
C ALA A 99 16.43 0.90 18.15
N LEU A 100 15.88 1.77 17.31
CA LEU A 100 16.22 3.19 17.35
C LEU A 100 15.61 3.79 18.64
N PRO A 101 16.43 4.46 19.48
CA PRO A 101 15.91 5.08 20.69
C PRO A 101 14.84 6.14 20.41
N GLN A 102 13.81 6.22 21.23
CA GLN A 102 12.66 7.11 21.01
C GLN A 102 13.02 8.60 20.96
N ASN A 103 14.12 9.00 21.55
CA ASN A 103 14.60 10.40 21.51
C ASN A 103 15.29 10.77 20.18
N TYR A 104 15.45 9.83 19.25
CA TYR A 104 16.08 10.07 17.94
C TYR A 104 15.07 10.28 16.82
N TYR A 105 13.79 10.12 17.09
CA TYR A 105 12.76 10.31 16.06
C TYR A 105 11.46 10.86 16.66
N THR A 106 10.66 11.47 15.81
CA THR A 106 9.28 11.84 16.12
C THR A 106 8.34 11.23 15.09
N MET A 107 7.17 10.80 15.53
CA MET A 107 6.11 10.28 14.66
C MET A 107 4.94 11.25 14.66
N GLU A 108 4.39 11.54 13.49
CA GLU A 108 3.20 12.36 13.33
C GLU A 108 2.00 11.77 14.11
N ASN A 109 1.88 10.45 14.13
CA ASN A 109 0.92 9.72 14.93
C ASN A 109 1.54 8.40 15.41
N THR A 110 1.53 8.16 16.71
CA THR A 110 2.14 6.98 17.33
C THR A 110 1.17 5.81 17.52
N SER A 111 -0.12 6.03 17.28
CA SER A 111 -1.17 5.05 17.59
C SER A 111 -1.98 4.58 16.40
N GLN A 112 -2.04 5.35 15.32
CA GLN A 112 -2.93 5.05 14.20
C GLN A 112 -2.35 5.45 12.86
N ILE A 113 -2.64 4.62 11.83
CA ILE A 113 -2.55 4.98 10.41
C ILE A 113 -3.96 5.05 9.86
N VAL A 114 -4.29 6.13 9.15
CA VAL A 114 -5.59 6.30 8.50
C VAL A 114 -5.40 6.19 6.98
N ILE A 115 -6.19 5.33 6.36
CA ILE A 115 -6.35 5.30 4.90
C ILE A 115 -7.62 6.07 4.57
N PRO A 116 -7.54 7.26 3.97
CA PRO A 116 -8.70 8.09 3.68
C PRO A 116 -9.66 7.44 2.68
N SER A 117 -10.92 7.82 2.74
CA SER A 117 -11.91 7.44 1.73
C SER A 117 -11.43 7.80 0.33
N GLY A 118 -11.58 6.88 -0.61
CA GLY A 118 -11.11 7.04 -1.99
C GLY A 118 -9.65 6.66 -2.21
N GLN A 119 -8.86 6.45 -1.15
CA GLN A 119 -7.46 6.02 -1.22
C GLN A 119 -7.33 4.54 -0.88
N VAL A 120 -6.26 3.91 -1.33
CA VAL A 120 -5.92 2.50 -1.02
C VAL A 120 -4.72 2.39 -0.09
N ASN A 121 -4.06 3.50 0.21
CA ASN A 121 -2.95 3.60 1.14
C ASN A 121 -3.08 4.83 2.04
N GLY A 122 -2.42 4.78 3.15
CA GLY A 122 -2.23 5.88 4.09
C GLY A 122 -0.90 5.72 4.80
N GLY A 123 -0.42 6.74 5.48
CA GLY A 123 0.87 6.66 6.15
C GLY A 123 1.03 7.65 7.28
N VAL A 124 2.06 7.42 8.08
CA VAL A 124 2.51 8.27 9.17
C VAL A 124 3.95 8.68 8.89
N LYS A 125 4.21 9.97 8.98
CA LYS A 125 5.57 10.52 8.84
C LYS A 125 6.37 10.28 10.10
N VAL A 126 7.63 9.94 9.88
CA VAL A 126 8.66 9.81 10.92
C VAL A 126 9.80 10.74 10.55
N GLN A 127 10.23 11.56 11.49
CA GLN A 127 11.31 12.55 11.36
C GLN A 127 12.34 12.34 12.45
#